data_7c85883bde6895950a938a9c640a80c1
#
_entry.id   7c85883bde6895950a938a9c640a80c1
#
_cell.length_a   1.000
_cell.length_b   1.000
_cell.length_c   1.000
_cell.angle_alpha   90.00
_cell.angle_beta   90.00
_cell.angle_gamma   90.00
#
_symmetry.space_group_name_H-M   'P 1'
#
loop_
_entity.id
_entity.type
_entity.pdbx_description
1 polymer ?
#
loop_
_entity_poly.entity_id
_entity_poly.type
_entity_poly.pdbx_seq_one_letter_code
_entity_poly.pdbx_strand_id
1 'polypeptide(L)'
;APAQGTMNYDTSLACWAITAPTQLLSYHELLFIKAEALCRLNKTSEAESVLREAIIAGFINTEITLKSAIYDWGISGSADLSEKVANDYFDNSVKALFDANPLKETMIQKYLAFFGASGESLEAYNDYRRLKAMGESFIELSNPNNKSKFPLRYTYGSSDVLSNQNVKEAFGDGQYVYSENVWWAGGSR
;
A
#
# COMPACT_ATOMS: atom_id res chain seq x y z
N ALA A 1 6.44 -15.00 16.21
CA ALA A 1 7.69 -14.67 15.50
C ALA A 1 8.61 -15.89 15.60
N PRO A 2 9.33 -16.29 14.54
CA PRO A 2 10.29 -17.39 14.64
C PRO A 2 11.38 -17.04 15.66
N ALA A 3 11.91 -18.05 16.32
CA ALA A 3 13.02 -17.86 17.25
C ALA A 3 14.20 -17.20 16.52
N GLN A 4 14.88 -16.27 17.20
CA GLN A 4 16.02 -15.57 16.63
C GLN A 4 17.10 -16.58 16.18
N GLY A 5 17.49 -16.53 14.92
CA GLY A 5 18.46 -17.47 14.32
C GLY A 5 17.86 -18.68 13.62
N THR A 6 16.51 -18.82 13.59
CA THR A 6 15.85 -19.87 12.83
C THR A 6 15.33 -19.29 11.51
N MET A 7 15.82 -19.81 10.37
CA MET A 7 15.28 -19.43 9.06
C MET A 7 13.86 -19.98 8.93
N ASN A 8 12.92 -19.08 8.63
CA ASN A 8 11.56 -19.47 8.28
C ASN A 8 11.43 -19.47 6.76
N TYR A 9 11.52 -20.66 6.16
CA TYR A 9 11.44 -20.84 4.70
C TYR A 9 10.04 -20.59 4.13
N ASP A 10 9.04 -20.40 4.99
CA ASP A 10 7.65 -20.14 4.59
C ASP A 10 7.33 -18.64 4.44
N THR A 11 8.30 -17.76 4.69
CA THR A 11 8.13 -16.31 4.51
C THR A 11 8.41 -15.87 3.08
N SER A 12 7.66 -14.86 2.60
CA SER A 12 7.87 -14.28 1.29
C SER A 12 9.23 -13.57 1.21
N LEU A 13 10.06 -13.95 0.25
CA LEU A 13 11.35 -13.32 0.00
C LEU A 13 11.22 -11.94 -0.64
N ALA A 14 10.10 -11.65 -1.30
CA ALA A 14 9.86 -10.34 -1.91
C ALA A 14 9.80 -9.20 -0.88
N CYS A 15 9.36 -9.50 0.34
CA CYS A 15 9.15 -8.50 1.39
C CYS A 15 10.10 -8.66 2.58
N TRP A 16 10.53 -9.89 2.87
CA TRP A 16 11.14 -10.25 4.14
C TRP A 16 12.59 -10.77 4.02
N ALA A 17 13.14 -10.79 2.80
CA ALA A 17 14.54 -11.10 2.62
C ALA A 17 15.41 -10.00 3.26
N ILE A 18 16.57 -10.40 3.81
CA ILE A 18 17.54 -9.46 4.41
C ILE A 18 18.01 -8.42 3.39
N THR A 19 18.09 -8.82 2.12
CA THR A 19 18.52 -7.99 0.99
C THR A 19 17.37 -7.23 0.31
N ALA A 20 16.14 -7.38 0.78
CA ALA A 20 15.02 -6.63 0.23
C ALA A 20 15.24 -5.13 0.41
N PRO A 21 15.13 -4.32 -0.65
CA PRO A 21 15.33 -2.88 -0.56
C PRO A 21 14.25 -2.23 0.29
N THR A 22 14.61 -1.19 1.03
CA THR A 22 13.64 -0.29 1.64
C THR A 22 13.16 0.69 0.58
N GLN A 23 11.92 0.54 0.15
CA GLN A 23 11.30 1.44 -0.81
C GLN A 23 10.90 2.75 -0.11
N LEU A 24 11.39 3.88 -0.59
CA LEU A 24 11.04 5.21 -0.09
C LEU A 24 10.18 5.98 -1.08
N LEU A 25 10.54 5.90 -2.35
CA LEU A 25 9.82 6.44 -3.51
C LEU A 25 10.31 5.66 -4.73
N SER A 26 9.49 4.77 -5.23
CA SER A 26 9.84 3.94 -6.38
C SER A 26 9.42 4.56 -7.70
N TYR A 27 10.01 4.07 -8.79
CA TYR A 27 9.60 4.48 -10.13
C TYR A 27 8.16 4.06 -10.44
N HIS A 28 7.74 2.88 -10.01
CA HIS A 28 6.36 2.44 -10.21
C HIS A 28 5.36 3.26 -9.39
N GLU A 29 5.70 3.73 -8.19
CA GLU A 29 4.86 4.67 -7.44
C GLU A 29 4.63 5.96 -8.21
N LEU A 30 5.69 6.57 -8.73
CA LEU A 30 5.59 7.78 -9.56
C LEU A 30 4.65 7.56 -10.76
N LEU A 31 4.77 6.41 -11.42
CA LEU A 31 3.91 6.07 -12.56
C LEU A 31 2.44 5.89 -12.14
N PHE A 32 2.15 5.26 -11.00
CA PHE A 32 0.79 5.16 -10.48
C PHE A 32 0.20 6.54 -10.14
N ILE A 33 0.97 7.44 -9.55
CA ILE A 33 0.55 8.82 -9.29
C ILE A 33 0.23 9.54 -10.60
N LYS A 34 1.08 9.37 -11.62
CA LYS A 34 0.85 9.95 -12.96
C LYS A 34 -0.41 9.36 -13.60
N ALA A 35 -0.63 8.05 -13.52
CA ALA A 35 -1.82 7.39 -14.06
C ALA A 35 -3.10 7.91 -13.37
N GLU A 36 -3.10 8.03 -12.03
CA GLU A 36 -4.22 8.63 -11.30
C GLU A 36 -4.51 10.06 -11.77
N ALA A 37 -3.48 10.90 -11.87
CA ALA A 37 -3.65 12.28 -12.34
C ALA A 37 -4.25 12.34 -13.76
N LEU A 38 -3.83 11.48 -14.66
CA LEU A 38 -4.37 11.38 -16.01
C LEU A 38 -5.83 10.91 -16.01
N CYS A 39 -6.19 9.93 -15.18
CA CYS A 39 -7.59 9.51 -15.01
C CYS A 39 -8.45 10.69 -14.53
N ARG A 40 -8.00 11.45 -13.53
CA ARG A 40 -8.72 12.62 -13.02
C ARG A 40 -8.86 13.76 -14.02
N LEU A 41 -7.94 13.85 -14.98
CA LEU A 41 -7.98 14.78 -16.12
C LEU A 41 -8.78 14.24 -17.31
N ASN A 42 -9.43 13.07 -17.19
CA ASN A 42 -10.15 12.38 -18.27
C ASN A 42 -9.27 12.03 -19.50
N LYS A 43 -7.96 11.88 -19.31
CA LYS A 43 -7.01 11.49 -20.35
C LYS A 43 -6.80 9.97 -20.36
N THR A 44 -7.88 9.24 -20.63
CA THR A 44 -7.96 7.78 -20.42
C THR A 44 -6.91 7.01 -21.20
N SER A 45 -6.67 7.33 -22.49
CA SER A 45 -5.66 6.62 -23.29
C SER A 45 -4.24 6.82 -22.79
N GLU A 46 -3.90 8.03 -22.34
CA GLU A 46 -2.60 8.31 -21.73
C GLU A 46 -2.49 7.58 -20.36
N ALA A 47 -3.57 7.57 -19.58
CA ALA A 47 -3.62 6.88 -18.29
C ALA A 47 -3.42 5.36 -18.45
N GLU A 48 -4.04 4.74 -19.45
CA GLU A 48 -3.87 3.31 -19.75
C GLU A 48 -2.41 2.96 -20.02
N SER A 49 -1.76 3.73 -20.89
CA SER A 49 -0.35 3.51 -21.23
C SER A 49 0.56 3.63 -19.99
N VAL A 50 0.31 4.64 -19.16
CA VAL A 50 1.10 4.87 -17.95
C VAL A 50 0.80 3.82 -16.88
N LEU A 51 -0.45 3.36 -16.74
CA LEU A 51 -0.80 2.27 -15.82
C LEU A 51 -0.12 0.95 -16.21
N ARG A 52 -0.09 0.63 -17.50
CA ARG A 52 0.64 -0.54 -18.00
C ARG A 52 2.13 -0.44 -17.64
N GLU A 53 2.75 0.71 -17.89
CA GLU A 53 4.15 0.95 -17.53
C GLU A 53 4.37 0.82 -16.00
N ALA A 54 3.46 1.32 -15.18
CA ALA A 54 3.52 1.21 -13.73
C ALA A 54 3.51 -0.26 -13.25
N ILE A 55 2.64 -1.08 -13.82
CA ILE A 55 2.55 -2.50 -13.52
C ILE A 55 3.84 -3.22 -13.93
N ILE A 56 4.34 -2.97 -15.13
CA ILE A 56 5.60 -3.56 -15.60
C ILE A 56 6.75 -3.18 -14.65
N ALA A 57 6.86 -1.91 -14.29
CA ALA A 57 7.90 -1.44 -13.38
C ALA A 57 7.79 -2.09 -11.98
N GLY A 58 6.59 -2.30 -11.47
CA GLY A 58 6.35 -3.01 -10.20
C GLY A 58 6.78 -4.47 -10.25
N PHE A 59 6.44 -5.18 -11.34
CA PHE A 59 6.86 -6.57 -11.56
C PHE A 59 8.39 -6.69 -11.62
N ILE A 60 9.05 -5.83 -12.42
CA ILE A 60 10.51 -5.81 -12.54
C ILE A 60 11.17 -5.51 -11.20
N ASN A 61 10.66 -4.54 -10.44
CA ASN A 61 11.19 -4.21 -9.12
C ASN A 61 11.11 -5.40 -8.16
N THR A 62 9.99 -6.12 -8.16
CA THR A 62 9.81 -7.33 -7.35
C THR A 62 10.73 -8.46 -7.82
N GLU A 63 10.91 -8.64 -9.14
CA GLU A 63 11.80 -9.66 -9.70
C GLU A 63 13.27 -9.41 -9.29
N ILE A 64 13.72 -8.16 -9.34
CA ILE A 64 15.07 -7.78 -8.89
C ILE A 64 15.25 -8.14 -7.41
N THR A 65 14.28 -7.83 -6.57
CA THR A 65 14.31 -8.15 -5.15
C THR A 65 14.39 -9.65 -4.90
N LEU A 66 13.57 -10.43 -5.61
CA LEU A 66 13.58 -11.90 -5.52
C LEU A 66 14.89 -12.50 -5.98
N LYS A 67 15.46 -12.05 -7.10
CA LYS A 67 16.73 -12.52 -7.64
C LYS A 67 17.87 -12.25 -6.65
N SER A 68 17.91 -11.08 -6.01
CA SER A 68 18.88 -10.76 -4.98
C SER A 68 18.75 -11.70 -3.77
N ALA A 69 17.54 -11.90 -3.27
CA ALA A 69 17.28 -12.78 -2.15
C ALA A 69 17.66 -14.24 -2.43
N ILE A 70 17.34 -14.75 -3.62
CA ILE A 70 17.66 -16.11 -4.04
C ILE A 70 19.17 -16.31 -4.12
N TYR A 71 19.91 -15.35 -4.67
CA TYR A 71 21.37 -15.41 -4.77
C TYR A 71 22.01 -15.52 -3.38
N ASP A 72 21.58 -14.67 -2.44
CA ASP A 72 22.18 -14.62 -1.10
C ASP A 72 21.86 -15.86 -0.26
N TRP A 73 20.75 -16.53 -0.50
CA TRP A 73 20.27 -17.63 0.33
C TRP A 73 20.41 -19.00 -0.33
N GLY A 74 20.87 -19.04 -1.57
CA GLY A 74 21.05 -20.30 -2.32
C GLY A 74 19.72 -21.04 -2.60
N ILE A 75 18.59 -20.34 -2.60
CA ILE A 75 17.28 -20.92 -2.87
C ILE A 75 17.09 -21.07 -4.39
N SER A 76 16.58 -22.20 -4.83
CA SER A 76 16.27 -22.44 -6.23
C SER A 76 14.78 -22.18 -6.52
N GLY A 77 14.50 -21.54 -7.65
CA GLY A 77 13.16 -21.30 -8.16
C GLY A 77 12.61 -19.91 -7.77
N SER A 78 12.14 -19.19 -8.75
CA SER A 78 11.41 -17.93 -8.56
C SER A 78 10.19 -17.91 -9.47
N ALA A 79 9.16 -17.14 -9.11
CA ALA A 79 8.14 -16.79 -10.06
C ALA A 79 8.76 -15.96 -11.20
N ASP A 80 8.32 -16.20 -12.42
CA ASP A 80 8.63 -15.33 -13.56
C ASP A 80 7.82 -14.05 -13.43
N LEU A 81 8.51 -12.93 -13.20
CA LEU A 81 7.93 -11.59 -13.10
C LEU A 81 8.45 -10.68 -14.22
N SER A 82 8.82 -11.29 -15.36
CA SER A 82 9.31 -10.57 -16.52
C SER A 82 8.29 -9.57 -17.08
N GLU A 83 8.78 -8.64 -17.87
CA GLU A 83 7.95 -7.67 -18.61
C GLU A 83 6.85 -8.37 -19.44
N LYS A 84 7.16 -9.54 -20.01
CA LYS A 84 6.16 -10.31 -20.74
C LYS A 84 4.99 -10.73 -19.85
N VAL A 85 5.29 -11.27 -18.67
CA VAL A 85 4.26 -11.71 -17.72
C VAL A 85 3.45 -10.52 -17.20
N ALA A 86 4.09 -9.38 -16.98
CA ALA A 86 3.40 -8.14 -16.58
C ALA A 86 2.44 -7.65 -17.68
N ASN A 87 2.84 -7.70 -18.95
CA ASN A 87 1.96 -7.38 -20.08
C ASN A 87 0.80 -8.36 -20.19
N ASP A 88 1.07 -9.67 -20.13
CA ASP A 88 0.03 -10.71 -20.16
C ASP A 88 -0.97 -10.51 -18.99
N TYR A 89 -0.50 -10.15 -17.81
CA TYR A 89 -1.35 -9.80 -16.66
C TYR A 89 -2.22 -8.57 -16.95
N PHE A 90 -1.63 -7.50 -17.49
CA PHE A 90 -2.39 -6.32 -17.85
C PHE A 90 -3.50 -6.65 -18.86
N ASP A 91 -3.17 -7.32 -19.94
CA ASP A 91 -4.12 -7.62 -21.03
C ASP A 91 -5.24 -8.55 -20.59
N ASN A 92 -4.94 -9.55 -19.76
CA ASN A 92 -5.91 -10.57 -19.38
C ASN A 92 -6.70 -10.26 -18.11
N SER A 93 -6.16 -9.43 -17.20
CA SER A 93 -6.73 -9.22 -15.87
C SER A 93 -7.09 -7.77 -15.56
N VAL A 94 -6.39 -6.80 -16.14
CA VAL A 94 -6.51 -5.38 -15.79
C VAL A 94 -7.30 -4.60 -16.83
N LYS A 95 -7.03 -4.82 -18.12
CA LYS A 95 -7.55 -3.99 -19.22
C LYS A 95 -9.07 -3.84 -19.18
N ALA A 96 -9.82 -4.92 -19.06
CA ALA A 96 -11.28 -4.87 -19.06
C ALA A 96 -11.84 -4.13 -17.82
N LEU A 97 -11.18 -4.25 -16.67
CA LEU A 97 -11.55 -3.54 -15.45
C LEU A 97 -11.21 -2.05 -15.55
N PHE A 98 -10.07 -1.74 -16.16
CA PHE A 98 -9.68 -0.36 -16.45
C PHE A 98 -10.67 0.32 -17.40
N ASP A 99 -11.08 -0.34 -18.49
CA ASP A 99 -12.07 0.20 -19.42
C ASP A 99 -13.42 0.49 -18.73
N ALA A 100 -13.80 -0.34 -17.77
CA ALA A 100 -15.03 -0.15 -17.00
C ALA A 100 -14.94 1.02 -16.01
N ASN A 101 -13.80 1.21 -15.34
CA ASN A 101 -13.56 2.31 -14.43
C ASN A 101 -12.06 2.60 -14.27
N PRO A 102 -11.50 3.51 -15.10
CA PRO A 102 -10.06 3.77 -15.13
C PRO A 102 -9.45 4.18 -13.79
N LEU A 103 -10.10 5.09 -13.09
CA LEU A 103 -9.59 5.59 -11.80
C LEU A 103 -9.62 4.49 -10.73
N LYS A 104 -10.72 3.77 -10.61
CA LYS A 104 -10.86 2.68 -9.64
C LYS A 104 -9.78 1.63 -9.86
N GLU A 105 -9.62 1.17 -11.10
CA GLU A 105 -8.67 0.13 -11.40
C GLU A 105 -7.22 0.60 -11.17
N THR A 106 -6.88 1.82 -11.54
CA THR A 106 -5.57 2.42 -11.26
C THR A 106 -5.26 2.38 -9.76
N MET A 107 -6.21 2.77 -8.91
CA MET A 107 -6.02 2.78 -7.46
C MET A 107 -5.94 1.37 -6.86
N ILE A 108 -6.68 0.40 -7.41
CA ILE A 108 -6.57 -1.01 -7.00
C ILE A 108 -5.19 -1.56 -7.35
N GLN A 109 -4.70 -1.32 -8.57
CA GLN A 109 -3.39 -1.79 -8.99
C GLN A 109 -2.26 -1.15 -8.18
N LYS A 110 -2.36 0.15 -7.87
CA LYS A 110 -1.43 0.82 -6.95
C LYS A 110 -1.41 0.15 -5.57
N TYR A 111 -2.59 -0.12 -5.01
CA TYR A 111 -2.72 -0.81 -3.72
C TYR A 111 -2.06 -2.20 -3.72
N LEU A 112 -2.26 -2.97 -4.79
CA LEU A 112 -1.65 -4.29 -4.94
C LEU A 112 -0.13 -4.22 -5.08
N ALA A 113 0.38 -3.24 -5.83
CA ALA A 113 1.82 -3.05 -6.04
C ALA A 113 2.55 -2.68 -4.74
N PHE A 114 1.87 -2.07 -3.78
CA PHE A 114 2.46 -1.69 -2.49
C PHE A 114 2.43 -2.79 -1.44
N PHE A 115 1.90 -3.96 -1.77
CA PHE A 115 1.92 -5.10 -0.86
C PHE A 115 3.38 -5.53 -0.59
N GLY A 116 3.79 -5.42 0.65
CA GLY A 116 5.16 -5.75 1.07
C GLY A 116 6.24 -4.75 0.68
N ALA A 117 5.89 -3.61 0.13
CA ALA A 117 6.83 -2.58 -0.32
C ALA A 117 7.39 -1.70 0.82
N SER A 118 7.70 -2.27 1.96
CA SER A 118 8.32 -1.61 3.13
C SER A 118 7.78 -0.19 3.43
N GLY A 119 8.54 0.88 3.16
CA GLY A 119 8.13 2.27 3.41
C GLY A 119 6.92 2.73 2.60
N GLU A 120 6.80 2.32 1.35
CA GLU A 120 5.69 2.70 0.46
C GLU A 120 4.35 2.04 0.84
N SER A 121 4.36 0.96 1.61
CA SER A 121 3.12 0.31 2.07
C SER A 121 2.24 1.25 2.91
N LEU A 122 2.82 2.25 3.56
CA LEU A 122 2.09 3.29 4.28
C LEU A 122 1.28 4.18 3.33
N GLU A 123 1.77 4.43 2.11
CA GLU A 123 1.07 5.23 1.11
C GLU A 123 -0.22 4.55 0.61
N ALA A 124 -0.27 3.22 0.59
CA ALA A 124 -1.51 2.49 0.32
C ALA A 124 -2.61 2.80 1.35
N TYR A 125 -2.25 2.95 2.63
CA TYR A 125 -3.19 3.34 3.66
C TYR A 125 -3.56 4.83 3.58
N ASN A 126 -2.62 5.69 3.23
CA ASN A 126 -2.87 7.11 2.99
C ASN A 126 -3.84 7.29 1.81
N ASP A 127 -3.65 6.56 0.73
CA ASP A 127 -4.55 6.57 -0.43
C ASP A 127 -5.96 6.07 -0.07
N TYR A 128 -6.07 4.99 0.68
CA TYR A 128 -7.36 4.50 1.18
C TYR A 128 -8.12 5.60 1.93
N ARG A 129 -7.45 6.32 2.84
CA ARG A 129 -8.07 7.39 3.63
C ARG A 129 -8.42 8.60 2.77
N ARG A 130 -7.52 8.98 1.86
CA ARG A 130 -7.73 10.09 0.91
C ARG A 130 -8.92 9.82 0.01
N LEU A 131 -8.99 8.66 -0.61
CA LEU A 131 -10.11 8.25 -1.47
C LEU A 131 -11.43 8.27 -0.71
N LYS A 132 -11.45 7.71 0.49
CA LYS A 132 -12.64 7.70 1.34
C LYS A 132 -13.11 9.13 1.70
N ALA A 133 -12.20 10.04 1.99
CA ALA A 133 -12.50 11.44 2.24
C ALA A 133 -13.08 12.16 1.00
N MET A 134 -12.73 11.69 -0.20
CA MET A 134 -13.28 12.18 -1.49
C MET A 134 -14.59 11.48 -1.88
N GLY A 135 -15.11 10.57 -1.07
CA GLY A 135 -16.32 9.80 -1.38
C GLY A 135 -16.09 8.61 -2.32
N GLU A 136 -14.82 8.24 -2.55
CA GLU A 136 -14.41 7.17 -3.46
C GLU A 136 -14.07 5.91 -2.65
N SER A 137 -14.96 4.92 -2.60
CA SER A 137 -14.76 3.66 -1.88
C SER A 137 -14.32 2.55 -2.82
N PHE A 138 -13.12 2.67 -3.38
CA PHE A 138 -12.58 1.69 -4.33
C PHE A 138 -11.94 0.48 -3.64
N ILE A 139 -11.43 0.67 -2.44
CA ILE A 139 -10.76 -0.34 -1.63
C ILE A 139 -11.56 -0.50 -0.34
N GLU A 140 -11.96 -1.73 -0.04
CA GLU A 140 -12.66 -2.06 1.18
C GLU A 140 -11.71 -2.76 2.15
N LEU A 141 -11.46 -2.13 3.29
CA LEU A 141 -10.68 -2.71 4.38
C LEU A 141 -11.60 -3.07 5.54
N SER A 142 -11.39 -4.23 6.10
CA SER A 142 -12.07 -4.68 7.32
C SER A 142 -11.11 -4.71 8.50
N ASN A 143 -11.59 -4.29 9.68
CA ASN A 143 -10.86 -4.48 10.91
C ASN A 143 -11.14 -5.88 11.45
N PRO A 144 -10.18 -6.81 11.48
CA PRO A 144 -10.40 -8.17 11.94
C PRO A 144 -10.79 -8.25 13.41
N ASN A 145 -10.36 -7.27 14.22
CA ASN A 145 -10.65 -7.22 15.66
C ASN A 145 -11.97 -6.51 15.97
N ASN A 146 -12.50 -5.72 15.05
CA ASN A 146 -13.78 -5.04 15.20
C ASN A 146 -14.42 -4.76 13.85
N LYS A 147 -15.22 -5.70 13.37
CA LYS A 147 -15.84 -5.62 12.03
C LYS A 147 -16.78 -4.42 11.84
N SER A 148 -17.28 -3.83 12.93
CA SER A 148 -18.21 -2.69 12.87
C SER A 148 -17.53 -1.33 12.91
N LYS A 149 -16.23 -1.28 13.23
CA LYS A 149 -15.51 -0.02 13.42
C LYS A 149 -14.13 -0.07 12.78
N PHE A 150 -13.83 0.92 11.96
CA PHE A 150 -12.51 1.12 11.38
C PHE A 150 -11.77 2.23 12.14
N PRO A 151 -10.47 2.07 12.47
CA PRO A 151 -9.71 3.10 13.17
C PRO A 151 -9.64 4.41 12.39
N LEU A 152 -9.97 5.50 13.04
CA LEU A 152 -9.94 6.86 12.47
C LEU A 152 -8.61 7.55 12.76
N ARG A 153 -7.94 7.16 13.84
CA ARG A 153 -6.69 7.75 14.33
C ARG A 153 -5.97 6.78 15.28
N TYR A 154 -4.74 7.10 15.60
CA TYR A 154 -4.02 6.45 16.71
C TYR A 154 -4.48 6.97 18.06
N THR A 155 -4.23 6.20 19.13
CA THR A 155 -4.34 6.67 20.51
C THR A 155 -3.27 7.71 20.80
N TYR A 156 -3.49 8.55 21.80
CA TYR A 156 -2.40 9.28 22.43
C TYR A 156 -1.46 8.32 23.17
N GLY A 157 -0.19 8.65 23.27
CA GLY A 157 0.78 7.85 24.01
C GLY A 157 0.35 7.72 25.47
N SER A 158 0.42 6.50 26.04
CA SER A 158 0.03 6.28 27.42
C SER A 158 0.89 7.10 28.41
N SER A 159 2.18 7.27 28.13
CA SER A 159 3.07 8.11 28.92
C SER A 159 2.62 9.57 28.94
N ASP A 160 2.18 10.09 27.80
CA ASP A 160 1.71 11.48 27.71
C ASP A 160 0.44 11.69 28.52
N VAL A 161 -0.52 10.78 28.40
CA VAL A 161 -1.79 10.85 29.12
C VAL A 161 -1.60 10.67 30.62
N LEU A 162 -0.66 9.82 31.06
CA LEU A 162 -0.42 9.56 32.48
C LEU A 162 0.47 10.60 33.15
N SER A 163 1.46 11.14 32.43
CA SER A 163 2.49 12.00 33.02
C SER A 163 2.29 13.50 32.76
N ASN A 164 1.53 13.86 31.71
CA ASN A 164 1.28 15.25 31.36
C ASN A 164 -0.14 15.66 31.73
N GLN A 165 -0.29 16.41 32.79
CA GLN A 165 -1.60 16.85 33.27
C GLN A 165 -2.38 17.67 32.23
N ASN A 166 -1.71 18.50 31.44
CA ASN A 166 -2.37 19.30 30.38
C ASN A 166 -2.95 18.38 29.27
N VAL A 167 -2.24 17.33 28.91
CA VAL A 167 -2.73 16.34 27.94
C VAL A 167 -3.94 15.58 28.49
N LYS A 168 -3.88 15.18 29.75
CA LYS A 168 -4.97 14.50 30.42
C LYS A 168 -6.23 15.38 30.54
N GLU A 169 -6.08 16.65 30.85
CA GLU A 169 -7.19 17.61 30.95
C GLU A 169 -7.81 17.87 29.55
N ALA A 170 -6.97 17.97 28.50
CA ALA A 170 -7.44 18.25 27.15
C ALA A 170 -8.04 17.03 26.45
N PHE A 171 -7.52 15.82 26.70
CA PHE A 171 -7.78 14.63 25.93
C PHE A 171 -8.22 13.40 26.74
N GLY A 172 -8.42 13.53 28.05
CA GLY A 172 -8.88 12.44 28.92
C GLY A 172 -7.95 11.21 28.86
N ASP A 173 -8.52 10.05 28.63
CA ASP A 173 -7.75 8.80 28.48
C ASP A 173 -7.09 8.62 27.11
N GLY A 174 -7.29 9.55 26.19
CA GLY A 174 -6.72 9.52 24.84
C GLY A 174 -7.26 8.46 23.89
N GLN A 175 -8.35 7.78 24.23
CA GLN A 175 -8.89 6.61 23.51
C GLN A 175 -9.95 6.98 22.46
N TYR A 176 -9.64 7.87 21.54
CA TYR A 176 -10.58 8.35 20.52
C TYR A 176 -10.46 7.61 19.17
N VAL A 177 -9.88 6.43 19.15
CA VAL A 177 -9.54 5.66 17.92
C VAL A 177 -10.73 5.50 16.98
N TYR A 178 -11.91 5.28 17.50
CA TYR A 178 -13.11 4.98 16.71
C TYR A 178 -14.18 6.08 16.73
N SER A 179 -13.95 7.14 17.46
CA SER A 179 -14.99 8.15 17.72
C SER A 179 -14.70 9.50 17.11
N GLU A 180 -13.42 9.85 16.92
CA GLU A 180 -13.04 11.18 16.46
C GLU A 180 -12.00 11.12 15.35
N ASN A 181 -12.24 11.89 14.29
CA ASN A 181 -11.25 12.11 13.24
C ASN A 181 -10.12 13.01 13.75
N VAL A 182 -8.96 12.89 13.12
CA VAL A 182 -7.90 13.90 13.24
C VAL A 182 -8.30 15.19 12.52
N TRP A 183 -7.65 16.31 12.87
CA TRP A 183 -7.97 17.63 12.33
C TRP A 183 -8.06 17.68 10.79
N TRP A 184 -7.05 17.18 10.09
CA TRP A 184 -7.02 17.19 8.62
C TRP A 184 -8.08 16.29 7.94
N ALA A 185 -8.69 15.38 8.70
CA ALA A 185 -9.81 14.54 8.26
C ALA A 185 -11.18 15.09 8.74
N GLY A 186 -11.25 16.37 9.10
CA GLY A 186 -12.48 17.05 9.53
C GLY A 186 -12.76 16.91 11.02
N GLY A 187 -11.84 16.46 11.83
CA GLY A 187 -11.96 16.45 13.29
C GLY A 187 -11.65 17.80 13.92
N SER A 188 -12.00 17.94 15.19
CA SER A 188 -11.77 19.16 15.98
C SER A 188 -10.45 19.14 16.76
N ARG A 189 -9.73 18.00 16.74
CA ARG A 189 -8.51 17.78 17.54
C ARG A 189 -7.41 17.14 16.69
#